data_8ed5442b2c3cf42587420289eeae57b2
#
_entry.id   8ed5442b2c3cf42587420289eeae57b2
#
_cell.length_a   1.000
_cell.length_b   1.000
_cell.length_c   1.000
_cell.angle_alpha   90.00
_cell.angle_beta   90.00
_cell.angle_gamma   90.00
#
_symmetry.space_group_name_H-M   'P 1'
#
loop_
_entity.id
_entity.type
_entity.pdbx_description
1 polymer ?
#
loop_
_entity_poly.entity_id
_entity_poly.type
_entity_poly.pdbx_seq_one_letter_code
_entity_poly.pdbx_strand_id
1 'polypeptide(L)'
;IVLVPLLLVGLVPILTGAIDSANVMGLLPPTAAYSGVDGTWSNGGWTLFLGGLYIAAWSTYGFETAVCYTSELKNPKTDTFRAIFYSGLLCCVFYFLIPFAFQGVLGQSGMLASGIVDGTGVGEALGNMVGGGNAVTQIFVILMILCLFMAIMTAMAGSSRTLYQGSVDGWLPKYLSKVNSHGAPTGAMWTDFGFNVILLALASDLSGYFYVLAISNVGYITFNFLNLNAGWIHRIDSAHIERPWKAPTVLIGINTVLAFVNALFLGAGAKVWGYENALWSGLIMAALIIPVFWYRHYL
;
A
#
# COMPACT_ATOMS: atom_id res chain seq x y z
N ILE A 1 -8.75 -15.83 -7.96
CA ILE A 1 -7.60 -15.40 -8.78
C ILE A 1 -6.43 -15.03 -7.86
N VAL A 2 -6.57 -14.14 -6.89
CA VAL A 2 -5.46 -13.65 -6.06
C VAL A 2 -5.16 -14.55 -4.87
N LEU A 3 -6.18 -14.90 -4.11
CA LEU A 3 -6.03 -15.58 -2.82
C LEU A 3 -5.41 -16.99 -2.94
N VAL A 4 -5.83 -17.76 -3.94
CA VAL A 4 -5.35 -19.13 -4.12
C VAL A 4 -3.85 -19.17 -4.45
N PRO A 5 -3.33 -18.41 -5.43
CA PRO A 5 -1.89 -18.33 -5.69
C PRO A 5 -1.08 -17.91 -4.46
N LEU A 6 -1.54 -16.90 -3.71
CA LEU A 6 -0.85 -16.44 -2.51
C LEU A 6 -0.79 -17.51 -1.43
N LEU A 7 -1.90 -18.25 -1.22
CA LEU A 7 -1.92 -19.38 -0.29
C LEU A 7 -0.97 -20.50 -0.73
N LEU A 8 -0.96 -20.84 -2.02
CA LEU A 8 -0.06 -21.87 -2.54
C LEU A 8 1.41 -21.48 -2.35
N VAL A 9 1.78 -20.27 -2.74
CA VAL A 9 3.17 -19.78 -2.60
C VAL A 9 3.61 -19.69 -1.14
N GLY A 10 2.71 -19.30 -0.25
CA GLY A 10 3.02 -19.21 1.18
C GLY A 10 3.07 -20.55 1.90
N LEU A 11 2.14 -21.45 1.59
CA LEU A 11 1.97 -22.69 2.36
C LEU A 11 2.72 -23.89 1.77
N VAL A 12 2.79 -24.04 0.45
CA VAL A 12 3.43 -25.21 -0.16
C VAL A 12 4.89 -25.36 0.26
N PRO A 13 5.74 -24.30 0.26
CA PRO A 13 7.12 -24.44 0.72
C PRO A 13 7.25 -24.88 2.17
N ILE A 14 6.32 -24.47 3.03
CA ILE A 14 6.29 -24.87 4.45
C ILE A 14 5.93 -26.35 4.55
N LEU A 15 4.88 -26.76 3.84
CA LEU A 15 4.36 -28.15 3.91
C LEU A 15 5.29 -29.17 3.26
N THR A 16 6.03 -28.77 2.25
CA THR A 16 6.99 -29.65 1.53
C THR A 16 8.37 -29.67 2.18
N GLY A 17 8.63 -28.80 3.18
CA GLY A 17 9.95 -28.67 3.77
C GLY A 17 10.98 -28.01 2.85
N ALA A 18 10.53 -27.26 1.85
CA ALA A 18 11.42 -26.55 0.91
C ALA A 18 12.08 -25.31 1.55
N ILE A 19 11.67 -24.93 2.74
CA ILE A 19 12.26 -23.81 3.47
C ILE A 19 13.55 -24.25 4.14
N ASP A 20 14.67 -23.64 3.74
CA ASP A 20 15.93 -23.82 4.44
C ASP A 20 15.98 -22.90 5.68
N SER A 21 16.14 -23.50 6.85
CA SER A 21 16.24 -22.77 8.12
C SER A 21 17.42 -21.81 8.17
N ALA A 22 18.52 -22.12 7.47
CA ALA A 22 19.68 -21.24 7.37
C ALA A 22 19.35 -19.91 6.67
N ASN A 23 18.42 -19.93 5.73
CA ASN A 23 17.98 -18.73 5.01
C ASN A 23 17.09 -17.82 5.86
N VAL A 24 16.41 -18.36 6.88
CA VAL A 24 15.44 -17.62 7.70
C VAL A 24 16.03 -17.21 9.04
N MET A 25 16.91 -18.05 9.60
CA MET A 25 17.56 -17.81 10.88
C MET A 25 18.92 -17.08 10.75
N GLY A 26 19.31 -16.74 9.54
CA GLY A 26 20.53 -16.02 9.24
C GLY A 26 20.55 -14.63 9.86
N LEU A 27 21.74 -14.17 10.22
CA LEU A 27 21.95 -12.80 10.64
C LEU A 27 21.61 -11.83 9.51
N LEU A 28 21.23 -10.61 9.88
CA LEU A 28 21.02 -9.52 8.92
C LEU A 28 22.26 -9.38 8.01
N PRO A 29 22.08 -9.10 6.73
CA PRO A 29 23.19 -8.93 5.81
C PRO A 29 24.10 -7.79 6.29
N PRO A 30 25.42 -7.95 6.22
CA PRO A 30 26.38 -6.96 6.73
C PRO A 30 26.37 -5.66 5.96
N THR A 31 25.87 -5.67 4.72
CA THR A 31 25.82 -4.49 3.84
C THR A 31 24.49 -4.43 3.12
N ALA A 32 24.12 -3.24 2.68
CA ALA A 32 22.95 -3.00 1.84
C ALA A 32 23.31 -2.87 0.35
N ALA A 33 24.37 -3.52 -0.11
CA ALA A 33 24.86 -3.41 -1.48
C ALA A 33 23.78 -3.67 -2.56
N TYR A 34 22.81 -4.50 -2.25
CA TYR A 34 21.70 -4.83 -3.15
C TYR A 34 20.61 -3.75 -3.25
N SER A 35 20.53 -2.84 -2.29
CA SER A 35 19.52 -1.78 -2.29
C SER A 35 19.94 -0.54 -3.08
N GLY A 36 21.18 -0.49 -3.56
CA GLY A 36 21.76 0.71 -4.14
C GLY A 36 22.01 1.85 -3.13
N VAL A 37 21.84 1.56 -1.84
CA VAL A 37 22.03 2.50 -0.73
C VAL A 37 23.30 2.10 0.02
N ASP A 38 24.25 3.02 0.16
CA ASP A 38 25.42 2.81 0.97
C ASP A 38 25.05 2.75 2.45
N GLY A 39 25.49 1.69 3.13
CA GLY A 39 25.22 1.55 4.55
C GLY A 39 25.65 0.20 5.10
N THR A 40 25.64 0.12 6.41
CA THR A 40 25.92 -1.11 7.16
C THR A 40 24.83 -1.33 8.20
N TRP A 41 24.72 -2.55 8.71
CA TRP A 41 23.85 -2.87 9.84
C TRP A 41 24.47 -2.58 11.21
N SER A 42 25.56 -1.80 11.27
CA SER A 42 26.18 -1.25 12.50
C SER A 42 25.35 -0.08 13.07
N ASN A 43 25.95 0.98 13.56
CA ASN A 43 25.19 2.18 13.99
C ASN A 43 24.32 2.78 12.90
N GLY A 44 24.72 2.59 11.62
CA GLY A 44 23.89 2.89 10.47
C GLY A 44 22.80 1.85 10.20
N GLY A 45 22.83 0.68 10.82
CA GLY A 45 21.89 -0.42 10.55
C GLY A 45 20.42 -0.05 10.80
N TRP A 46 20.17 0.77 11.77
CA TRP A 46 18.83 1.32 11.99
C TRP A 46 18.35 2.17 10.83
N THR A 47 19.23 2.89 10.15
CA THR A 47 18.87 3.69 8.97
C THR A 47 18.45 2.80 7.82
N LEU A 48 19.12 1.67 7.58
CA LEU A 48 18.72 0.69 6.57
C LEU A 48 17.37 0.04 6.90
N PHE A 49 17.13 -0.29 8.16
CA PHE A 49 15.86 -0.78 8.63
C PHE A 49 14.73 0.24 8.41
N LEU A 50 14.98 1.52 8.73
CA LEU A 50 14.02 2.60 8.49
C LEU A 50 13.74 2.81 7.00
N GLY A 51 14.77 2.74 6.15
CA GLY A 51 14.62 2.77 4.70
C GLY A 51 13.77 1.61 4.19
N GLY A 52 14.05 0.39 4.66
CA GLY A 52 13.27 -0.80 4.34
C GLY A 52 11.80 -0.65 4.75
N LEU A 53 11.53 -0.13 5.95
CA LEU A 53 10.17 0.16 6.41
C LEU A 53 9.46 1.20 5.53
N TYR A 54 10.18 2.23 5.07
CA TYR A 54 9.63 3.24 4.18
C TYR A 54 9.14 2.65 2.86
N ILE A 55 9.95 1.80 2.23
CA ILE A 55 9.56 1.13 0.97
C ILE A 55 8.52 0.05 1.21
N ALA A 56 8.68 -0.78 2.24
CA ALA A 56 7.73 -1.84 2.57
C ALA A 56 6.34 -1.30 2.95
N ALA A 57 6.26 -0.12 3.53
CA ALA A 57 5.00 0.52 3.88
C ALA A 57 4.08 0.65 2.67
N TRP A 58 4.62 0.95 1.48
CA TRP A 58 3.82 1.05 0.27
C TRP A 58 3.06 -0.25 -0.05
N SER A 59 3.68 -1.40 0.13
CA SER A 59 3.04 -2.70 -0.15
C SER A 59 1.92 -3.07 0.85
N THR A 60 1.87 -2.42 2.02
CA THR A 60 0.86 -2.71 3.06
C THR A 60 -0.43 -1.91 2.91
N TYR A 61 -0.52 -1.04 1.92
CA TYR A 61 -1.66 -0.15 1.70
C TYR A 61 -2.76 -0.82 0.86
N GLY A 62 -3.98 -0.30 0.98
CA GLY A 62 -5.11 -0.66 0.13
C GLY A 62 -6.21 -1.50 0.80
N PHE A 63 -5.97 -2.14 1.96
CA PHE A 63 -7.01 -2.90 2.67
C PHE A 63 -8.19 -2.01 3.10
N GLU A 64 -7.95 -0.74 3.37
CA GLU A 64 -8.94 0.26 3.74
C GLU A 64 -9.80 0.73 2.56
N THR A 65 -9.47 0.36 1.33
CA THR A 65 -10.29 0.68 0.12
C THR A 65 -11.74 0.22 0.28
N ALA A 66 -11.99 -0.78 1.14
CA ALA A 66 -13.35 -1.21 1.50
C ALA A 66 -14.23 -0.07 2.04
N VAL A 67 -13.65 0.98 2.65
CA VAL A 67 -14.37 2.17 3.12
C VAL A 67 -15.02 2.93 1.98
N CYS A 68 -14.39 2.99 0.82
CA CYS A 68 -14.90 3.69 -0.35
C CYS A 68 -16.23 3.11 -0.87
N TYR A 69 -16.53 1.87 -0.50
CA TYR A 69 -17.73 1.13 -0.90
C TYR A 69 -18.79 1.03 0.21
N THR A 70 -18.63 1.78 1.30
CA THR A 70 -19.54 1.68 2.47
C THR A 70 -21.00 1.86 2.11
N SER A 71 -21.32 2.79 1.19
CA SER A 71 -22.70 3.02 0.73
C SER A 71 -23.29 1.87 -0.10
N GLU A 72 -22.46 0.98 -0.62
CA GLU A 72 -22.87 -0.17 -1.44
C GLU A 72 -23.02 -1.46 -0.61
N LEU A 73 -22.64 -1.44 0.68
CA LEU A 73 -22.76 -2.58 1.58
C LEU A 73 -24.20 -2.78 2.02
N LYS A 74 -24.61 -4.05 2.20
CA LYS A 74 -25.98 -4.39 2.65
C LYS A 74 -26.29 -3.82 4.03
N ASN A 75 -25.34 -3.95 4.97
CA ASN A 75 -25.45 -3.44 6.33
C ASN A 75 -24.21 -2.57 6.65
N PRO A 76 -24.13 -1.32 6.18
CA PRO A 76 -22.93 -0.48 6.32
C PRO A 76 -22.42 -0.37 7.77
N LYS A 77 -23.32 -0.36 8.74
CA LYS A 77 -23.00 -0.22 10.17
C LYS A 77 -22.13 -1.35 10.73
N THR A 78 -22.29 -2.55 10.23
CA THR A 78 -21.57 -3.75 10.70
C THR A 78 -20.56 -4.24 9.68
N ASP A 79 -20.91 -4.18 8.40
CA ASP A 79 -20.12 -4.79 7.34
C ASP A 79 -18.84 -4.01 7.05
N THR A 80 -18.87 -2.67 7.18
CA THR A 80 -17.66 -1.83 7.02
C THR A 80 -16.57 -2.22 8.00
N PHE A 81 -16.91 -2.32 9.30
CA PHE A 81 -15.95 -2.73 10.32
C PHE A 81 -15.40 -4.13 10.03
N ARG A 82 -16.27 -5.09 9.72
CA ARG A 82 -15.87 -6.48 9.43
C ARG A 82 -14.98 -6.56 8.20
N ALA A 83 -15.33 -5.85 7.12
CA ALA A 83 -14.55 -5.84 5.90
C ALA A 83 -13.13 -5.33 6.15
N ILE A 84 -12.97 -4.20 6.85
CA ILE A 84 -11.66 -3.63 7.17
C ILE A 84 -10.87 -4.54 8.11
N PHE A 85 -11.50 -5.03 9.17
CA PHE A 85 -10.83 -5.84 10.18
C PHE A 85 -10.31 -7.16 9.58
N TYR A 86 -11.17 -7.89 8.87
CA TYR A 86 -10.76 -9.18 8.29
C TYR A 86 -9.81 -9.03 7.11
N SER A 87 -9.97 -8.00 6.27
CA SER A 87 -9.01 -7.74 5.19
C SER A 87 -7.65 -7.32 5.75
N GLY A 88 -7.62 -6.46 6.76
CA GLY A 88 -6.38 -6.07 7.43
C GLY A 88 -5.67 -7.25 8.10
N LEU A 89 -6.41 -8.12 8.80
CA LEU A 89 -5.87 -9.34 9.40
C LEU A 89 -5.30 -10.28 8.33
N LEU A 90 -6.03 -10.48 7.24
CA LEU A 90 -5.58 -11.31 6.13
C LEU A 90 -4.31 -10.73 5.48
N CYS A 91 -4.26 -9.41 5.28
CA CYS A 91 -3.06 -8.73 4.79
C CYS A 91 -1.86 -8.96 5.72
N CYS A 92 -2.02 -8.82 7.04
CA CYS A 92 -0.95 -9.10 7.99
C CYS A 92 -0.40 -10.53 7.85
N VAL A 93 -1.28 -11.52 7.70
CA VAL A 93 -0.87 -12.92 7.49
C VAL A 93 -0.06 -13.07 6.20
N PHE A 94 -0.52 -12.52 5.08
CA PHE A 94 0.18 -12.64 3.81
C PHE A 94 1.49 -11.84 3.76
N TYR A 95 1.53 -10.66 4.36
CA TYR A 95 2.75 -9.85 4.42
C TYR A 95 3.84 -10.46 5.31
N PHE A 96 3.48 -11.36 6.19
CA PHE A 96 4.43 -12.20 6.89
C PHE A 96 4.78 -13.45 6.08
N LEU A 97 3.76 -14.19 5.64
CA LEU A 97 3.90 -15.52 5.06
C LEU A 97 4.66 -15.51 3.73
N ILE A 98 4.35 -14.56 2.83
CA ILE A 98 4.95 -14.54 1.48
C ILE A 98 6.43 -14.18 1.53
N PRO A 99 6.88 -13.08 2.17
CA PRO A 99 8.30 -12.79 2.29
C PRO A 99 9.07 -13.90 3.02
N PHE A 100 8.48 -14.50 4.06
CA PHE A 100 9.07 -15.62 4.78
C PHE A 100 9.31 -16.83 3.86
N ALA A 101 8.30 -17.20 3.05
CA ALA A 101 8.44 -18.29 2.10
C ALA A 101 9.46 -18.00 1.01
N PHE A 102 9.45 -16.78 0.45
CA PHE A 102 10.45 -16.34 -0.55
C PHE A 102 11.87 -16.39 0.00
N GLN A 103 12.10 -15.80 1.16
CA GLN A 103 13.41 -15.80 1.78
C GLN A 103 13.85 -17.22 2.15
N GLY A 104 12.94 -18.02 2.68
CA GLY A 104 13.24 -19.40 3.08
C GLY A 104 13.64 -20.31 1.91
N VAL A 105 13.01 -20.13 0.75
CA VAL A 105 13.30 -20.95 -0.44
C VAL A 105 14.47 -20.40 -1.25
N LEU A 106 14.49 -19.10 -1.52
CA LEU A 106 15.48 -18.48 -2.40
C LEU A 106 16.79 -18.14 -1.69
N GLY A 107 16.73 -17.92 -0.38
CA GLY A 107 17.84 -17.36 0.37
C GLY A 107 18.19 -15.93 -0.07
N GLN A 108 19.20 -15.34 0.59
CA GLN A 108 19.64 -13.98 0.29
C GLN A 108 20.13 -13.83 -1.15
N SER A 109 20.94 -14.75 -1.64
CA SER A 109 21.49 -14.71 -2.99
C SER A 109 20.42 -14.79 -4.07
N GLY A 110 19.42 -15.65 -3.87
CA GLY A 110 18.30 -15.77 -4.80
C GLY A 110 17.41 -14.53 -4.81
N MET A 111 17.15 -13.94 -3.64
CA MET A 111 16.40 -12.68 -3.53
C MET A 111 17.10 -11.49 -4.21
N LEU A 112 18.42 -11.54 -4.34
CA LEU A 112 19.25 -10.52 -4.98
C LEU A 112 19.49 -10.80 -6.47
N ALA A 113 19.01 -11.92 -7.00
CA ALA A 113 19.13 -12.21 -8.42
C ALA A 113 18.43 -11.12 -9.25
N SER A 114 19.04 -10.72 -10.37
CA SER A 114 18.52 -9.64 -11.21
C SER A 114 17.07 -9.84 -11.60
N GLY A 115 16.67 -11.05 -11.99
CA GLY A 115 15.29 -11.37 -12.36
C GLY A 115 14.28 -11.20 -11.21
N ILE A 116 14.71 -11.29 -9.95
CA ILE A 116 13.83 -11.01 -8.81
C ILE A 116 13.79 -9.50 -8.52
N VAL A 117 14.93 -8.83 -8.58
CA VAL A 117 15.03 -7.38 -8.32
C VAL A 117 14.29 -6.55 -9.36
N ASP A 118 14.37 -6.92 -10.64
CA ASP A 118 13.66 -6.24 -11.73
C ASP A 118 12.23 -6.78 -11.98
N GLY A 119 11.85 -7.87 -11.30
CA GLY A 119 10.53 -8.49 -11.37
C GLY A 119 10.33 -9.48 -12.53
N THR A 120 11.27 -9.59 -13.46
CA THR A 120 11.12 -10.45 -14.66
C THR A 120 11.12 -11.94 -14.35
N GLY A 121 11.83 -12.37 -13.32
CA GLY A 121 11.94 -13.75 -12.86
C GLY A 121 10.97 -14.15 -11.76
N VAL A 122 10.14 -13.24 -11.26
CA VAL A 122 9.24 -13.53 -10.12
C VAL A 122 8.25 -14.64 -10.45
N GLY A 123 7.68 -14.64 -11.66
CA GLY A 123 6.74 -15.69 -12.08
C GLY A 123 7.38 -17.09 -12.12
N GLU A 124 8.63 -17.18 -12.53
CA GLU A 124 9.41 -18.43 -12.51
C GLU A 124 9.71 -18.89 -11.09
N ALA A 125 10.14 -17.95 -10.22
CA ALA A 125 10.37 -18.24 -8.80
C ALA A 125 9.11 -18.77 -8.11
N LEU A 126 7.95 -18.14 -8.36
CA LEU A 126 6.66 -18.61 -7.84
C LEU A 126 6.31 -20.02 -8.31
N GLY A 127 6.49 -20.31 -9.59
CA GLY A 127 6.27 -21.64 -10.16
C GLY A 127 7.16 -22.69 -9.52
N ASN A 128 8.43 -22.38 -9.34
CA ASN A 128 9.41 -23.28 -8.72
C ASN A 128 9.12 -23.51 -7.22
N MET A 129 8.70 -22.48 -6.49
CA MET A 129 8.34 -22.60 -5.08
C MET A 129 7.16 -23.56 -4.83
N VAL A 130 6.26 -23.68 -5.79
CA VAL A 130 5.11 -24.60 -5.73
C VAL A 130 5.45 -25.99 -6.26
N GLY A 131 6.69 -26.20 -6.75
CA GLY A 131 7.14 -27.48 -7.29
C GLY A 131 6.61 -27.75 -8.71
N GLY A 132 6.23 -26.69 -9.45
CA GLY A 132 5.68 -26.80 -10.80
C GLY A 132 6.74 -26.62 -11.89
N GLY A 133 6.53 -27.23 -13.06
CA GLY A 133 7.30 -26.97 -14.27
C GLY A 133 6.77 -25.75 -15.03
N ASN A 134 7.22 -25.58 -16.29
CA ASN A 134 6.87 -24.44 -17.14
C ASN A 134 5.37 -24.13 -17.24
N ALA A 135 4.49 -25.13 -17.23
CA ALA A 135 3.05 -24.92 -17.28
C ALA A 135 2.53 -24.18 -16.04
N VAL A 136 3.02 -24.54 -14.87
CA VAL A 136 2.66 -23.86 -13.59
C VAL A 136 3.20 -22.45 -13.57
N THR A 137 4.45 -22.23 -14.00
CA THR A 137 5.03 -20.89 -14.15
C THR A 137 4.18 -20.01 -15.06
N GLN A 138 3.76 -20.49 -16.21
CA GLN A 138 2.90 -19.75 -17.13
C GLN A 138 1.55 -19.40 -16.50
N ILE A 139 0.94 -20.33 -15.75
CA ILE A 139 -0.30 -20.07 -15.01
C ILE A 139 -0.08 -18.95 -13.97
N PHE A 140 1.02 -18.99 -13.21
CA PHE A 140 1.33 -17.94 -12.24
C PHE A 140 1.52 -16.57 -12.90
N VAL A 141 2.23 -16.51 -14.04
CA VAL A 141 2.40 -15.25 -14.79
C VAL A 141 1.03 -14.70 -15.24
N ILE A 142 0.16 -15.54 -15.79
CA ILE A 142 -1.20 -15.13 -16.19
C ILE A 142 -1.99 -14.62 -14.95
N LEU A 143 -1.93 -15.35 -13.84
CA LEU A 143 -2.61 -14.94 -12.61
C LEU A 143 -2.06 -13.63 -12.06
N MET A 144 -0.75 -13.38 -12.13
CA MET A 144 -0.14 -12.11 -11.75
C MET A 144 -0.65 -10.96 -12.63
N ILE A 145 -0.73 -11.13 -13.94
CA ILE A 145 -1.27 -10.14 -14.86
C ILE A 145 -2.73 -9.82 -14.52
N LEU A 146 -3.55 -10.84 -14.33
CA LEU A 146 -4.95 -10.68 -13.94
C LEU A 146 -5.10 -9.99 -12.56
N CYS A 147 -4.19 -10.30 -11.63
CA CYS A 147 -4.14 -9.68 -10.31
C CYS A 147 -3.85 -8.16 -10.42
N LEU A 148 -2.89 -7.77 -11.27
CA LEU A 148 -2.57 -6.36 -11.51
C LEU A 148 -3.76 -5.62 -12.13
N PHE A 149 -4.43 -6.21 -13.13
CA PHE A 149 -5.66 -5.62 -13.68
C PHE A 149 -6.75 -5.44 -12.61
N MET A 150 -6.96 -6.42 -11.76
CA MET A 150 -7.93 -6.31 -10.65
C MET A 150 -7.53 -5.21 -9.67
N ALA A 151 -6.24 -5.08 -9.34
CA ALA A 151 -5.73 -4.04 -8.45
C ALA A 151 -5.98 -2.64 -9.04
N ILE A 152 -5.67 -2.44 -10.33
CA ILE A 152 -5.93 -1.19 -11.05
C ILE A 152 -7.43 -0.86 -11.03
N MET A 153 -8.28 -1.81 -11.40
CA MET A 153 -9.74 -1.61 -11.41
C MET A 153 -10.28 -1.24 -10.03
N THR A 154 -9.82 -1.92 -8.99
CA THR A 154 -10.26 -1.66 -7.60
C THR A 154 -9.79 -0.29 -7.12
N ALA A 155 -8.53 0.07 -7.39
CA ALA A 155 -7.97 1.36 -7.02
C ALA A 155 -8.70 2.51 -7.70
N MET A 156 -8.90 2.44 -9.03
CA MET A 156 -9.61 3.48 -9.80
C MET A 156 -11.08 3.59 -9.38
N ALA A 157 -11.72 2.48 -9.07
CA ALA A 157 -13.09 2.51 -8.58
C ALA A 157 -13.19 3.14 -7.17
N GLY A 158 -12.23 2.89 -6.28
CA GLY A 158 -12.16 3.49 -4.94
C GLY A 158 -11.83 4.98 -4.99
N SER A 159 -10.79 5.37 -5.73
CA SER A 159 -10.35 6.77 -5.86
C SER A 159 -11.45 7.66 -6.46
N SER A 160 -12.11 7.20 -7.51
CA SER A 160 -13.21 7.96 -8.12
C SER A 160 -14.40 8.16 -7.17
N ARG A 161 -14.72 7.20 -6.30
CA ARG A 161 -15.75 7.36 -5.26
C ARG A 161 -15.34 8.35 -4.19
N THR A 162 -14.08 8.35 -3.81
CA THR A 162 -13.51 9.32 -2.84
C THR A 162 -13.57 10.74 -3.39
N LEU A 163 -13.15 10.95 -4.63
CA LEU A 163 -13.26 12.26 -5.32
C LEU A 163 -14.71 12.73 -5.46
N TYR A 164 -15.60 11.82 -5.82
CA TYR A 164 -17.05 12.11 -5.90
C TYR A 164 -17.58 12.55 -4.53
N GLN A 165 -17.32 11.78 -3.49
CA GLN A 165 -17.82 12.11 -2.14
C GLN A 165 -17.25 13.42 -1.64
N GLY A 166 -15.96 13.68 -1.82
CA GLY A 166 -15.35 14.96 -1.46
C GLY A 166 -15.96 16.16 -2.19
N SER A 167 -16.46 15.96 -3.42
CA SER A 167 -17.21 16.99 -4.16
C SER A 167 -18.64 17.16 -3.62
N VAL A 168 -19.32 16.09 -3.26
CA VAL A 168 -20.67 16.12 -2.65
C VAL A 168 -20.61 16.83 -1.30
N ASP A 169 -19.59 16.55 -0.49
CA ASP A 169 -19.38 17.17 0.82
C ASP A 169 -18.92 18.64 0.72
N GLY A 170 -18.69 19.16 -0.48
CA GLY A 170 -18.33 20.56 -0.71
C GLY A 170 -16.83 20.87 -0.56
N TRP A 171 -15.97 19.86 -0.51
CA TRP A 171 -14.52 20.04 -0.35
C TRP A 171 -13.78 20.09 -1.68
N LEU A 172 -14.34 19.48 -2.72
CA LEU A 172 -13.75 19.41 -4.05
C LEU A 172 -14.65 20.08 -5.11
N PRO A 173 -14.12 20.39 -6.31
CA PRO A 173 -14.86 21.04 -7.38
C PRO A 173 -16.15 20.28 -7.76
N LYS A 174 -17.23 21.03 -8.03
CA LYS A 174 -18.58 20.47 -8.31
C LYS A 174 -18.63 19.50 -9.50
N TYR A 175 -17.75 19.63 -10.49
CA TYR A 175 -17.80 18.75 -11.66
C TYR A 175 -17.49 17.29 -11.33
N LEU A 176 -16.77 17.03 -10.22
CA LEU A 176 -16.44 15.68 -9.75
C LEU A 176 -17.69 14.93 -9.23
N SER A 177 -18.75 15.65 -8.83
CA SER A 177 -20.02 15.05 -8.41
C SER A 177 -20.96 14.69 -9.57
N LYS A 178 -20.55 14.86 -10.83
CA LYS A 178 -21.33 14.46 -11.98
C LYS A 178 -21.40 12.94 -12.10
N VAL A 179 -22.63 12.42 -12.21
CA VAL A 179 -22.91 11.00 -12.43
C VAL A 179 -23.56 10.79 -13.80
N ASN A 180 -23.38 9.62 -14.36
CA ASN A 180 -24.08 9.20 -15.57
C ASN A 180 -25.47 8.63 -15.27
N SER A 181 -26.19 8.17 -16.30
CA SER A 181 -27.52 7.55 -16.17
C SER A 181 -27.54 6.27 -15.33
N HIS A 182 -26.40 5.66 -15.07
CA HIS A 182 -26.24 4.45 -14.26
C HIS A 182 -25.71 4.75 -12.84
N GLY A 183 -25.59 6.03 -12.45
CA GLY A 183 -25.08 6.44 -11.15
C GLY A 183 -23.55 6.40 -11.00
N ALA A 184 -22.80 6.14 -12.06
CA ALA A 184 -21.33 6.14 -11.99
C ALA A 184 -20.77 7.57 -11.98
N PRO A 185 -19.77 7.90 -11.13
CA PRO A 185 -19.21 9.24 -10.96
C PRO A 185 -18.23 9.59 -12.10
N THR A 186 -18.75 9.85 -13.29
CA THR A 186 -17.94 10.03 -14.50
C THR A 186 -16.99 11.22 -14.45
N GLY A 187 -17.36 12.32 -13.79
CA GLY A 187 -16.47 13.45 -13.59
C GLY A 187 -15.21 13.06 -12.79
N ALA A 188 -15.40 12.33 -11.71
CA ALA A 188 -14.31 11.82 -10.89
C ALA A 188 -13.47 10.76 -11.62
N MET A 189 -14.12 9.83 -12.33
CA MET A 189 -13.44 8.75 -13.09
C MET A 189 -12.51 9.30 -14.17
N TRP A 190 -12.98 10.29 -14.96
CA TRP A 190 -12.13 10.89 -15.99
C TRP A 190 -10.98 11.72 -15.41
N THR A 191 -11.19 12.36 -14.28
CA THR A 191 -10.12 13.10 -13.58
C THR A 191 -9.06 12.14 -13.05
N ASP A 192 -9.48 11.07 -12.39
CA ASP A 192 -8.59 10.03 -11.89
C ASP A 192 -7.80 9.37 -13.03
N PHE A 193 -8.47 9.00 -14.12
CA PHE A 193 -7.83 8.44 -15.31
C PHE A 193 -6.79 9.40 -15.91
N GLY A 194 -7.15 10.66 -16.10
CA GLY A 194 -6.22 11.67 -16.65
C GLY A 194 -4.98 11.85 -15.78
N PHE A 195 -5.16 11.90 -14.46
CA PHE A 195 -4.05 11.97 -13.51
C PHE A 195 -3.15 10.74 -13.59
N ASN A 196 -3.72 9.54 -13.66
CA ASN A 196 -2.96 8.30 -13.80
C ASN A 196 -2.17 8.23 -15.11
N VAL A 197 -2.70 8.76 -16.23
CA VAL A 197 -1.98 8.85 -17.50
C VAL A 197 -0.75 9.76 -17.36
N ILE A 198 -0.88 10.88 -16.65
CA ILE A 198 0.26 11.77 -16.37
C ILE A 198 1.32 11.06 -15.53
N LEU A 199 0.90 10.36 -14.47
CA LEU A 199 1.83 9.59 -13.63
C LEU A 199 2.52 8.48 -14.42
N LEU A 200 1.80 7.80 -15.32
CA LEU A 200 2.38 6.77 -16.18
C LEU A 200 3.43 7.33 -17.13
N ALA A 201 3.19 8.54 -17.67
CA ALA A 201 4.18 9.21 -18.50
C ALA A 201 5.45 9.60 -17.71
N LEU A 202 5.29 10.01 -16.43
CA LEU A 202 6.42 10.29 -15.54
C LEU A 202 7.18 9.02 -15.12
N ALA A 203 6.49 7.88 -15.06
CA ALA A 203 7.03 6.56 -14.72
C ALA A 203 7.49 5.76 -15.95
N SER A 204 7.88 6.44 -17.03
CA SER A 204 8.25 5.80 -18.30
C SER A 204 9.56 5.03 -18.26
N ASP A 205 10.43 5.31 -17.29
CA ASP A 205 11.65 4.58 -17.00
C ASP A 205 11.68 4.10 -15.55
N LEU A 206 12.64 3.23 -15.21
CA LEU A 206 12.73 2.63 -13.88
C LEU A 206 12.94 3.69 -12.78
N SER A 207 13.73 4.72 -13.06
CA SER A 207 14.00 5.80 -12.09
C SER A 207 12.75 6.65 -11.84
N GLY A 208 12.01 7.01 -12.89
CA GLY A 208 10.73 7.69 -12.81
C GLY A 208 9.67 6.85 -12.07
N TYR A 209 9.64 5.54 -12.33
CA TYR A 209 8.75 4.64 -11.61
C TYR A 209 9.00 4.67 -10.09
N PHE A 210 10.26 4.49 -9.65
CA PHE A 210 10.58 4.53 -8.23
C PHE A 210 10.35 5.92 -7.61
N TYR A 211 10.56 6.99 -8.38
CA TYR A 211 10.27 8.34 -7.93
C TYR A 211 8.77 8.56 -7.69
N VAL A 212 7.92 8.15 -8.63
CA VAL A 212 6.45 8.22 -8.49
C VAL A 212 5.98 7.36 -7.33
N LEU A 213 6.54 6.17 -7.17
CA LEU A 213 6.25 5.28 -6.03
C LEU A 213 6.62 5.94 -4.69
N ALA A 214 7.78 6.59 -4.62
CA ALA A 214 8.20 7.31 -3.42
C ALA A 214 7.27 8.49 -3.09
N ILE A 215 6.87 9.28 -4.07
CA ILE A 215 5.89 10.38 -3.89
C ILE A 215 4.55 9.83 -3.38
N SER A 216 4.04 8.75 -3.97
CA SER A 216 2.78 8.15 -3.56
C SER A 216 2.84 7.65 -2.11
N ASN A 217 3.98 7.07 -1.71
CA ASN A 217 4.20 6.61 -0.35
C ASN A 217 4.18 7.76 0.66
N VAL A 218 4.80 8.90 0.33
CA VAL A 218 4.73 10.12 1.16
C VAL A 218 3.29 10.58 1.37
N GLY A 219 2.52 10.65 0.28
CA GLY A 219 1.10 11.03 0.34
C GLY A 219 0.31 10.07 1.23
N TYR A 220 0.57 8.78 1.10
CA TYR A 220 -0.14 7.75 1.87
C TYR A 220 0.21 7.77 3.37
N ILE A 221 1.48 7.92 3.73
CA ILE A 221 1.89 8.06 5.13
C ILE A 221 1.27 9.31 5.75
N THR A 222 1.23 10.43 5.00
CA THR A 222 0.56 11.67 5.44
C THR A 222 -0.93 11.45 5.68
N PHE A 223 -1.62 10.78 4.74
CA PHE A 223 -3.02 10.41 4.88
C PHE A 223 -3.25 9.53 6.13
N ASN A 224 -2.45 8.48 6.31
CA ASN A 224 -2.56 7.61 7.46
C ASN A 224 -2.31 8.33 8.77
N PHE A 225 -1.33 9.25 8.82
CA PHE A 225 -1.09 10.08 10.00
C PHE A 225 -2.34 10.87 10.39
N LEU A 226 -2.97 11.54 9.44
CA LEU A 226 -4.19 12.31 9.68
C LEU A 226 -5.36 11.40 10.09
N ASN A 227 -5.54 10.29 9.40
CA ASN A 227 -6.65 9.36 9.63
C ASN A 227 -6.56 8.69 11.01
N LEU A 228 -5.37 8.22 11.42
CA LEU A 228 -5.17 7.60 12.73
C LEU A 228 -5.39 8.60 13.88
N ASN A 229 -5.04 9.88 13.68
CA ASN A 229 -5.29 10.92 14.66
C ASN A 229 -6.75 11.40 14.67
N ALA A 230 -7.50 11.25 13.58
CA ALA A 230 -8.92 11.61 13.52
C ALA A 230 -9.76 10.86 14.58
N GLY A 231 -9.32 9.69 15.02
CA GLY A 231 -9.96 8.93 16.08
C GLY A 231 -10.12 9.72 17.39
N TRP A 232 -9.12 10.52 17.78
CA TRP A 232 -9.19 11.40 18.93
C TRP A 232 -10.12 12.58 18.70
N ILE A 233 -10.00 13.25 17.57
CA ILE A 233 -10.84 14.38 17.19
C ILE A 233 -12.31 13.97 17.26
N HIS A 234 -12.65 12.82 16.68
CA HIS A 234 -14.02 12.29 16.74
C HIS A 234 -14.49 11.92 18.15
N ARG A 235 -13.59 11.65 19.10
CA ARG A 235 -13.96 11.43 20.51
C ARG A 235 -14.31 12.71 21.22
N ILE A 236 -13.67 13.82 20.85
CA ILE A 236 -13.88 15.15 21.46
C ILE A 236 -15.08 15.82 20.81
N ASP A 237 -15.09 15.97 19.49
CA ASP A 237 -16.09 16.78 18.77
C ASP A 237 -17.42 16.06 18.56
N SER A 238 -17.37 14.76 18.37
CA SER A 238 -18.52 13.93 17.95
C SER A 238 -18.81 12.81 18.95
N ALA A 239 -18.51 13.01 20.24
CA ALA A 239 -18.71 12.02 21.29
C ALA A 239 -20.18 11.62 21.49
N HIS A 240 -21.11 12.53 21.17
CA HIS A 240 -22.56 12.36 21.27
C HIS A 240 -23.16 11.48 20.18
N ILE A 241 -22.43 11.24 19.07
CA ILE A 241 -22.92 10.39 17.98
C ILE A 241 -22.77 8.92 18.37
N GLU A 242 -23.88 8.19 18.32
CA GLU A 242 -23.89 6.76 18.54
C GLU A 242 -23.12 6.04 17.41
N ARG A 243 -22.24 5.13 17.81
CA ARG A 243 -21.44 4.31 16.88
C ARG A 243 -21.76 2.84 17.09
N PRO A 244 -22.01 2.10 16.00
CA PRO A 244 -22.28 0.66 16.08
C PRO A 244 -21.14 -0.12 16.74
N TRP A 245 -19.90 0.38 16.55
CA TRP A 245 -18.72 -0.13 17.21
C TRP A 245 -17.84 1.05 17.67
N LYS A 246 -17.37 0.95 18.90
CA LYS A 246 -16.54 1.98 19.53
C LYS A 246 -15.22 1.38 19.97
N ALA A 247 -14.13 1.72 19.28
CA ALA A 247 -12.80 1.24 19.64
C ALA A 247 -12.44 1.61 21.09
N PRO A 248 -11.80 0.73 21.86
CA PRO A 248 -11.27 1.07 23.17
C PRO A 248 -10.31 2.26 23.10
N THR A 249 -10.36 3.14 24.09
CA THR A 249 -9.52 4.37 24.12
C THR A 249 -8.03 4.04 24.08
N VAL A 250 -7.63 2.91 24.67
CA VAL A 250 -6.24 2.43 24.65
C VAL A 250 -5.79 2.16 23.21
N LEU A 251 -6.63 1.54 22.37
CA LEU A 251 -6.30 1.30 20.97
C LEU A 251 -6.15 2.62 20.17
N ILE A 252 -6.98 3.61 20.47
CA ILE A 252 -6.83 4.95 19.84
C ILE A 252 -5.50 5.58 20.25
N GLY A 253 -5.11 5.45 21.52
CA GLY A 253 -3.81 5.93 22.02
C GLY A 253 -2.64 5.23 21.31
N ILE A 254 -2.69 3.91 21.19
CA ILE A 254 -1.68 3.13 20.46
C ILE A 254 -1.61 3.59 18.99
N ASN A 255 -2.75 3.73 18.33
CA ASN A 255 -2.80 4.19 16.94
C ASN A 255 -2.17 5.58 16.77
N THR A 256 -2.40 6.49 17.70
CA THR A 256 -1.78 7.83 17.69
C THR A 256 -0.26 7.72 17.78
N VAL A 257 0.26 6.94 18.72
CA VAL A 257 1.72 6.73 18.85
C VAL A 257 2.28 6.11 17.56
N LEU A 258 1.63 5.10 17.02
CA LEU A 258 2.05 4.46 15.75
C LEU A 258 1.98 5.44 14.56
N ALA A 259 1.01 6.36 14.54
CA ALA A 259 0.93 7.40 13.52
C ALA A 259 2.15 8.33 13.55
N PHE A 260 2.56 8.78 14.73
CA PHE A 260 3.77 9.59 14.88
C PHE A 260 5.04 8.82 14.53
N VAL A 261 5.17 7.56 14.97
CA VAL A 261 6.30 6.70 14.61
C VAL A 261 6.38 6.50 13.09
N ASN A 262 5.23 6.26 12.44
CA ASN A 262 5.19 6.13 10.98
C ASN A 262 5.56 7.43 10.26
N ALA A 263 5.16 8.58 10.77
CA ALA A 263 5.54 9.88 10.23
C ALA A 263 7.06 10.16 10.37
N LEU A 264 7.68 9.71 11.46
CA LEU A 264 9.14 9.78 11.62
C LEU A 264 9.87 8.91 10.58
N PHE A 265 9.33 7.74 10.27
CA PHE A 265 9.90 6.86 9.24
C PHE A 265 9.82 7.49 7.86
N LEU A 266 8.83 8.32 7.58
CA LEU A 266 8.70 9.06 6.33
C LEU A 266 9.96 9.87 6.02
N GLY A 267 10.39 10.75 6.94
CA GLY A 267 11.56 11.59 6.73
C GLY A 267 12.87 10.79 6.72
N ALA A 268 13.07 9.93 7.70
CA ALA A 268 14.28 9.13 7.83
C ALA A 268 14.42 8.12 6.67
N GLY A 269 13.32 7.42 6.33
CA GLY A 269 13.34 6.41 5.29
C GLY A 269 13.57 7.00 3.89
N ALA A 270 12.89 8.10 3.56
CA ALA A 270 13.06 8.78 2.28
C ALA A 270 14.52 9.24 2.07
N LYS A 271 15.16 9.75 3.13
CA LYS A 271 16.56 10.16 3.08
C LYS A 271 17.50 8.97 2.85
N VAL A 272 17.31 7.87 3.55
CA VAL A 272 18.14 6.66 3.42
C VAL A 272 18.08 6.10 2.00
N TRP A 273 16.90 6.12 1.37
CA TRP A 273 16.72 5.67 -0.01
C TRP A 273 17.13 6.69 -1.08
N GLY A 274 17.65 7.87 -0.69
CA GLY A 274 18.02 8.91 -1.65
C GLY A 274 16.83 9.61 -2.32
N TYR A 275 15.62 9.45 -1.79
CA TYR A 275 14.39 10.07 -2.32
C TYR A 275 13.98 11.31 -1.53
N GLU A 276 14.91 12.11 -1.02
CA GLU A 276 14.62 13.34 -0.28
C GLU A 276 13.79 14.33 -1.12
N ASN A 277 14.09 14.44 -2.41
CA ASN A 277 13.30 15.25 -3.33
C ASN A 277 11.84 14.74 -3.46
N ALA A 278 11.64 13.44 -3.47
CA ALA A 278 10.31 12.84 -3.50
C ALA A 278 9.52 13.12 -2.22
N LEU A 279 10.19 13.22 -1.06
CA LEU A 279 9.57 13.62 0.19
C LEU A 279 8.94 15.03 0.06
N TRP A 280 9.72 16.01 -0.38
CA TRP A 280 9.21 17.38 -0.55
C TRP A 280 8.13 17.45 -1.63
N SER A 281 8.33 16.80 -2.76
CA SER A 281 7.33 16.73 -3.82
C SER A 281 6.02 16.11 -3.34
N GLY A 282 6.10 15.01 -2.59
CA GLY A 282 4.92 14.34 -2.04
C GLY A 282 4.18 15.19 -1.01
N LEU A 283 4.90 15.88 -0.13
CA LEU A 283 4.30 16.81 0.84
C LEU A 283 3.63 18.01 0.16
N ILE A 284 4.27 18.58 -0.88
CA ILE A 284 3.70 19.66 -1.68
C ILE A 284 2.44 19.17 -2.38
N MET A 285 2.48 18.00 -3.01
CA MET A 285 1.32 17.39 -3.68
C MET A 285 0.15 17.18 -2.69
N ALA A 286 0.45 16.65 -1.50
CA ALA A 286 -0.57 16.49 -0.46
C ALA A 286 -1.15 17.84 -0.01
N ALA A 287 -0.33 18.90 0.08
CA ALA A 287 -0.75 20.23 0.47
C ALA A 287 -1.59 20.96 -0.60
N LEU A 288 -1.54 20.55 -1.87
CA LEU A 288 -2.35 21.16 -2.94
C LEU A 288 -3.86 21.04 -2.70
N ILE A 289 -4.30 20.12 -1.88
CA ILE A 289 -5.72 20.02 -1.48
C ILE A 289 -6.18 21.27 -0.71
N ILE A 290 -5.29 21.95 0.02
CA ILE A 290 -5.63 23.10 0.88
C ILE A 290 -6.17 24.26 0.04
N PRO A 291 -5.47 24.78 -1.00
CA PRO A 291 -6.01 25.84 -1.83
C PRO A 291 -7.26 25.43 -2.61
N VAL A 292 -7.36 24.16 -3.02
CA VAL A 292 -8.56 23.65 -3.69
C VAL A 292 -9.76 23.65 -2.75
N PHE A 293 -9.59 23.20 -1.52
CA PHE A 293 -10.61 23.27 -0.48
C PHE A 293 -11.01 24.71 -0.18
N TRP A 294 -10.02 25.59 0.00
CA TRP A 294 -10.26 27.00 0.31
C TRP A 294 -11.06 27.70 -0.79
N TYR A 295 -10.65 27.53 -2.05
CA TYR A 295 -11.39 28.02 -3.21
C TYR A 295 -12.83 27.52 -3.23
N ARG A 296 -13.02 26.23 -3.00
CA ARG A 296 -14.34 25.61 -3.09
C ARG A 296 -15.27 26.01 -1.94
N HIS A 297 -14.72 26.29 -0.76
CA HIS A 297 -15.48 26.55 0.45
C HIS A 297 -15.78 28.04 0.65
N TYR A 298 -14.90 28.92 0.22
CA TYR A 298 -15.01 30.35 0.48
C TYR A 298 -15.27 31.21 -0.77
N LEU A 299 -15.07 30.70 -1.96
CA LEU A 299 -15.35 31.34 -3.24
C LEU A 299 -16.36 30.54 -4.07
#